data_13035f0b753b53b73d959acfd96b9c65
#
_entry.id   13035f0b753b53b73d959acfd96b9c65
#
_cell.length_a   1.000
_cell.length_b   1.000
_cell.length_c   1.000
_cell.angle_alpha   90.00
_cell.angle_beta   90.00
_cell.angle_gamma   90.00
#
_symmetry.space_group_name_H-M   'P 1'
#
loop_
_entity.id
_entity.type
_entity.pdbx_description
1 polymer ?
#
loop_
_entity_poly.entity_id
_entity_poly.type
_entity_poly.pdbx_seq_one_letter_code
_entity_poly.pdbx_strand_id
1 'polypeptide(L)'
;MDTKVNNFDKPYKQDVITEFLLSRHSSHHLALPAPDEKQLDIILRAAMRAPDFQYMRPFRFLVAQGAGLIRLGELFAQSAKAMNKPEQVIERVRKMPLRAPVVITVVATPAVNKHVSAFDQILCASSSVLMMQMAAQSLGFNGIWRSGWLMQSRELHQLLELQDTDQIVGFLYLGTPAESVAAVRPDDNPEPYTQWL
;
A
#
# COMPACT_ATOMS: atom_id res chain seq x y z
N MET A 1 35.71 6.98 -16.87
CA MET A 1 34.55 7.74 -16.36
C MET A 1 33.36 7.35 -17.24
N ASP A 2 32.65 6.31 -16.81
CA ASP A 2 31.45 5.85 -17.53
C ASP A 2 30.31 6.82 -17.22
N THR A 3 29.95 7.65 -18.18
CA THR A 3 28.73 8.44 -18.15
C THR A 3 27.54 7.47 -18.18
N LYS A 4 26.94 7.22 -17.01
CA LYS A 4 25.64 6.55 -16.94
C LYS A 4 24.66 7.36 -17.77
N VAL A 5 24.34 6.86 -18.97
CA VAL A 5 23.29 7.41 -19.82
C VAL A 5 22.01 7.47 -19.00
N ASN A 6 21.54 8.69 -18.76
CA ASN A 6 20.30 8.94 -18.07
C ASN A 6 19.16 8.40 -18.95
N ASN A 7 18.52 7.31 -18.56
CA ASN A 7 17.45 6.67 -19.32
C ASN A 7 16.17 7.55 -19.45
N PHE A 8 16.20 8.78 -18.96
CA PHE A 8 15.11 9.76 -19.08
C PHE A 8 15.07 10.50 -20.42
N ASP A 9 16.10 10.35 -21.29
CA ASP A 9 16.14 10.97 -22.61
C ASP A 9 15.38 10.20 -23.71
N LYS A 10 14.74 9.07 -23.38
CA LYS A 10 13.80 8.45 -24.31
C LYS A 10 12.46 9.19 -24.22
N PRO A 11 11.95 9.73 -25.33
CA PRO A 11 10.63 10.35 -25.33
C PRO A 11 9.59 9.26 -24.99
N TYR A 12 9.27 9.12 -23.72
CA TYR A 12 8.04 8.43 -23.35
C TYR A 12 6.92 9.22 -24.04
N LYS A 13 6.01 8.53 -24.74
CA LYS A 13 4.81 9.20 -25.25
C LYS A 13 4.12 9.79 -24.03
N GLN A 14 4.22 11.10 -23.87
CA GLN A 14 3.75 11.84 -22.69
C GLN A 14 2.28 11.51 -22.39
N ASP A 15 1.47 11.32 -23.44
CA ASP A 15 0.07 10.93 -23.35
C ASP A 15 -0.13 9.59 -22.63
N VAL A 16 0.71 8.58 -22.92
CA VAL A 16 0.60 7.24 -22.30
C VAL A 16 0.85 7.29 -20.79
N ILE A 17 1.83 8.08 -20.36
CA ILE A 17 2.12 8.21 -18.92
C ILE A 17 1.02 8.98 -18.22
N THR A 18 0.51 10.05 -18.83
CA THR A 18 -0.59 10.84 -18.28
C THR A 18 -1.85 9.99 -18.16
N GLU A 19 -2.23 9.28 -19.21
CA GLU A 19 -3.35 8.33 -19.19
C GLU A 19 -3.18 7.26 -18.08
N PHE A 20 -1.97 6.70 -17.96
CA PHE A 20 -1.67 5.73 -16.92
C PHE A 20 -1.90 6.31 -15.52
N LEU A 21 -1.39 7.52 -15.23
CA LEU A 21 -1.56 8.18 -13.95
C LEU A 21 -3.05 8.47 -13.66
N LEU A 22 -3.76 8.99 -14.65
CA LEU A 22 -5.19 9.29 -14.55
C LEU A 22 -6.07 8.04 -14.52
N SER A 23 -5.55 6.87 -14.96
CA SER A 23 -6.28 5.60 -14.94
C SER A 23 -6.29 4.93 -13.58
N ARG A 24 -5.55 5.44 -12.59
CA ARG A 24 -5.47 4.81 -11.27
C ARG A 24 -6.86 4.66 -10.62
N HIS A 25 -7.18 3.45 -10.25
CA HIS A 25 -8.39 3.13 -9.49
C HIS A 25 -8.10 2.01 -8.47
N SER A 26 -9.01 1.81 -7.54
CA SER A 26 -8.97 0.67 -6.62
C SER A 26 -9.86 -0.46 -7.11
N SER A 27 -9.38 -1.70 -7.04
CA SER A 27 -10.15 -2.90 -7.36
C SER A 27 -10.54 -3.64 -6.08
N HIS A 28 -11.83 -3.89 -5.91
CA HIS A 28 -12.36 -4.57 -4.71
C HIS A 28 -12.30 -6.09 -4.82
N HIS A 29 -12.33 -6.63 -6.03
CA HIS A 29 -12.32 -8.07 -6.33
C HIS A 29 -10.98 -8.43 -6.97
N LEU A 30 -10.12 -9.05 -6.17
CA LEU A 30 -8.75 -9.40 -6.54
C LEU A 30 -8.58 -10.92 -6.48
N ALA A 31 -8.07 -11.50 -7.56
CA ALA A 31 -7.90 -12.93 -7.71
C ALA A 31 -6.46 -13.28 -8.14
N LEU A 32 -6.20 -14.57 -8.29
CA LEU A 32 -5.01 -15.07 -8.98
C LEU A 32 -5.07 -14.73 -10.49
N PRO A 33 -3.90 -14.61 -11.18
CA PRO A 33 -2.57 -14.78 -10.62
C PRO A 33 -2.15 -13.63 -9.71
N ALA A 34 -1.31 -13.95 -8.73
CA ALA A 34 -0.59 -12.96 -7.92
C ALA A 34 0.64 -12.46 -8.66
N PRO A 35 1.20 -11.28 -8.30
CA PRO A 35 2.55 -10.92 -8.69
C PRO A 35 3.54 -12.02 -8.29
N ASP A 36 4.38 -12.44 -9.22
CA ASP A 36 5.50 -13.34 -8.93
C ASP A 36 6.60 -12.63 -8.11
N GLU A 37 7.64 -13.36 -7.72
CA GLU A 37 8.72 -12.82 -6.89
C GLU A 37 9.43 -11.63 -7.55
N LYS A 38 9.66 -11.67 -8.86
CA LYS A 38 10.31 -10.57 -9.61
C LYS A 38 9.41 -9.36 -9.72
N GLN A 39 8.12 -9.58 -9.97
CA GLN A 39 7.12 -8.52 -10.05
C GLN A 39 6.90 -7.88 -8.67
N LEU A 40 6.90 -8.68 -7.61
CA LEU A 40 6.81 -8.18 -6.24
C LEU A 40 8.04 -7.35 -5.85
N ASP A 41 9.25 -7.76 -6.25
CA ASP A 41 10.47 -6.96 -6.09
C ASP A 41 10.35 -5.59 -6.78
N ILE A 42 9.82 -5.55 -8.01
CA ILE A 42 9.57 -4.27 -8.72
C ILE A 42 8.58 -3.39 -7.93
N ILE A 43 7.49 -3.97 -7.43
CA ILE A 43 6.48 -3.26 -6.63
C ILE A 43 7.12 -2.69 -5.36
N LEU A 44 7.91 -3.47 -4.64
CA LEU A 44 8.60 -3.03 -3.42
C LEU A 44 9.68 -1.98 -3.72
N ARG A 45 10.41 -2.10 -4.84
CA ARG A 45 11.36 -1.06 -5.29
C ARG A 45 10.67 0.24 -5.64
N ALA A 46 9.46 0.20 -6.20
CA ALA A 46 8.69 1.42 -6.46
C ALA A 46 8.36 2.16 -5.15
N ALA A 47 8.05 1.45 -4.07
CA ALA A 47 7.87 2.04 -2.74
C ALA A 47 9.08 2.87 -2.29
N MET A 48 10.29 2.43 -2.64
CA MET A 48 11.54 3.12 -2.31
C MET A 48 11.70 4.46 -3.06
N ARG A 49 10.81 4.78 -4.00
CA ARG A 49 10.77 6.05 -4.76
C ARG A 49 9.80 7.07 -4.19
N ALA A 50 9.11 6.74 -3.09
CA ALA A 50 8.32 7.73 -2.34
C ALA A 50 9.22 8.93 -1.96
N PRO A 51 8.69 10.16 -1.95
CA PRO A 51 9.43 11.33 -1.49
C PRO A 51 9.93 11.12 -0.06
N ASP A 52 11.23 11.13 0.13
CA ASP A 52 11.89 10.80 1.40
C ASP A 52 13.08 11.76 1.61
N PHE A 53 12.85 12.81 2.36
CA PHE A 53 13.88 13.78 2.69
C PHE A 53 14.96 13.13 3.56
N GLN A 54 16.21 13.31 3.18
CA GLN A 54 17.40 12.69 3.78
C GLN A 54 17.49 11.15 3.63
N TYR A 55 16.64 10.53 2.81
CA TYR A 55 16.64 9.08 2.60
C TYR A 55 16.55 8.27 3.91
N MET A 56 15.67 8.69 4.80
CA MET A 56 15.49 8.08 6.13
C MET A 56 14.90 6.68 6.07
N ARG A 57 14.19 6.34 4.96
CA ARG A 57 13.52 5.05 4.78
C ARG A 57 12.58 4.70 5.93
N PRO A 58 11.65 5.59 6.31
CA PRO A 58 10.85 5.46 7.52
C PRO A 58 9.68 4.50 7.33
N PHE A 59 9.93 3.32 6.77
CA PHE A 59 8.90 2.34 6.48
C PHE A 59 9.42 0.90 6.54
N ARG A 60 8.51 -0.01 6.89
CA ARG A 60 8.68 -1.45 6.87
C ARG A 60 7.47 -2.08 6.15
N PHE A 61 7.72 -3.11 5.35
CA PHE A 61 6.70 -3.84 4.59
C PHE A 61 6.62 -5.27 5.09
N LEU A 62 5.43 -5.68 5.55
CA LEU A 62 5.15 -7.05 5.95
C LEU A 62 4.28 -7.69 4.87
N VAL A 63 4.86 -8.60 4.10
CA VAL A 63 4.21 -9.22 2.94
C VAL A 63 3.60 -10.55 3.34
N ALA A 64 2.30 -10.72 3.10
CA ALA A 64 1.55 -11.95 3.33
C ALA A 64 1.07 -12.54 2.00
N GLN A 65 1.42 -13.80 1.75
CA GLN A 65 1.00 -14.62 0.62
C GLN A 65 0.72 -16.04 1.09
N GLY A 66 -0.13 -16.79 0.41
CA GLY A 66 -0.43 -18.19 0.74
C GLY A 66 -0.79 -18.39 2.22
N ALA A 67 -0.04 -19.23 2.94
CA ALA A 67 -0.24 -19.45 4.38
C ALA A 67 -0.06 -18.18 5.22
N GLY A 68 0.71 -17.20 4.74
CA GLY A 68 0.87 -15.90 5.38
C GLY A 68 -0.42 -15.10 5.47
N LEU A 69 -1.33 -15.24 4.52
CA LEU A 69 -2.66 -14.60 4.55
C LEU A 69 -3.52 -15.18 5.68
N ILE A 70 -3.47 -16.49 5.87
CA ILE A 70 -4.19 -17.17 6.97
C ILE A 70 -3.61 -16.68 8.29
N ARG A 71 -2.29 -16.66 8.43
CA ARG A 71 -1.62 -16.15 9.63
C ARG A 71 -2.01 -14.70 9.92
N LEU A 72 -2.00 -13.81 8.92
CA LEU A 72 -2.42 -12.42 9.09
C LEU A 72 -3.89 -12.32 9.53
N GLY A 73 -4.77 -13.17 8.99
CA GLY A 73 -6.16 -13.26 9.39
C GLY A 73 -6.34 -13.65 10.87
N GLU A 74 -5.52 -14.60 11.37
CA GLU A 74 -5.52 -14.97 12.78
C GLU A 74 -5.05 -13.80 13.68
N LEU A 75 -4.02 -13.03 13.26
CA LEU A 75 -3.59 -11.85 14.01
C LEU A 75 -4.69 -10.78 14.07
N PHE A 76 -5.43 -10.57 12.97
CA PHE A 76 -6.59 -9.68 12.96
C PHE A 76 -7.70 -10.16 13.88
N ALA A 77 -7.98 -11.46 13.91
CA ALA A 77 -9.00 -12.05 14.78
C ALA A 77 -8.62 -11.94 16.26
N GLN A 78 -7.36 -12.21 16.61
CA GLN A 78 -6.85 -12.04 17.97
C GLN A 78 -6.97 -10.57 18.42
N SER A 79 -6.59 -9.63 17.55
CA SER A 79 -6.73 -8.21 17.80
C SER A 79 -8.20 -7.80 18.02
N ALA A 80 -9.12 -8.32 17.20
CA ALA A 80 -10.55 -8.05 17.35
C ALA A 80 -11.09 -8.60 18.67
N LYS A 81 -10.65 -9.79 19.07
CA LYS A 81 -11.02 -10.43 20.34
C LYS A 81 -10.52 -9.62 21.53
N ALA A 82 -9.27 -9.17 21.52
CA ALA A 82 -8.71 -8.33 22.58
C ALA A 82 -9.46 -7.00 22.74
N MET A 83 -10.04 -6.48 21.65
CA MET A 83 -10.90 -5.30 21.66
C MET A 83 -12.37 -5.59 21.97
N ASN A 84 -12.70 -6.80 22.42
CA ASN A 84 -14.07 -7.25 22.74
C ASN A 84 -15.07 -7.02 21.59
N LYS A 85 -14.63 -7.22 20.33
CA LYS A 85 -15.52 -7.13 19.18
C LYS A 85 -16.48 -8.33 19.14
N PRO A 86 -17.72 -8.16 18.62
CA PRO A 86 -18.65 -9.27 18.44
C PRO A 86 -18.06 -10.38 17.57
N GLU A 87 -18.47 -11.63 17.81
CA GLU A 87 -17.97 -12.82 17.10
C GLU A 87 -18.08 -12.68 15.57
N GLN A 88 -19.16 -12.10 15.07
CA GLN A 88 -19.33 -11.82 13.64
C GLN A 88 -18.24 -10.91 13.07
N VAL A 89 -17.75 -9.95 13.87
CA VAL A 89 -16.65 -9.06 13.46
C VAL A 89 -15.33 -9.82 13.48
N ILE A 90 -15.10 -10.65 14.50
CA ILE A 90 -13.90 -11.49 14.63
C ILE A 90 -13.76 -12.40 13.41
N GLU A 91 -14.83 -13.13 13.08
CA GLU A 91 -14.83 -14.02 11.91
C GLU A 91 -14.70 -13.27 10.58
N ARG A 92 -15.27 -12.08 10.47
CA ARG A 92 -15.12 -11.23 9.28
C ARG A 92 -13.68 -10.79 9.09
N VAL A 93 -13.00 -10.29 10.14
CA VAL A 93 -11.63 -9.80 10.01
C VAL A 93 -10.64 -10.94 9.79
N ARG A 94 -10.89 -12.13 10.34
CA ARG A 94 -10.11 -13.35 10.06
C ARG A 94 -10.03 -13.65 8.57
N LYS A 95 -11.13 -13.43 7.85
CA LYS A 95 -11.23 -13.69 6.41
C LYS A 95 -10.78 -12.51 5.54
N MET A 96 -10.55 -11.33 6.14
CA MET A 96 -10.21 -10.14 5.35
C MET A 96 -8.96 -10.30 4.47
N PRO A 97 -7.84 -10.86 4.95
CA PRO A 97 -6.66 -11.01 4.11
C PRO A 97 -6.85 -11.94 2.92
N LEU A 98 -7.80 -12.86 2.99
CA LEU A 98 -8.10 -13.80 1.90
C LEU A 98 -8.84 -13.18 0.70
N ARG A 99 -9.11 -11.88 0.73
CA ARG A 99 -9.76 -11.13 -0.36
C ARG A 99 -8.82 -10.77 -1.51
N ALA A 100 -7.55 -11.07 -1.37
CA ALA A 100 -6.53 -10.90 -2.39
C ALA A 100 -5.43 -11.93 -2.21
N PRO A 101 -4.71 -12.31 -3.27
CA PRO A 101 -3.62 -13.27 -3.17
C PRO A 101 -2.36 -12.71 -2.48
N VAL A 102 -2.24 -11.38 -2.36
CA VAL A 102 -1.16 -10.69 -1.65
C VAL A 102 -1.73 -9.59 -0.78
N VAL A 103 -1.24 -9.48 0.45
CA VAL A 103 -1.49 -8.33 1.33
C VAL A 103 -0.16 -7.81 1.87
N ILE A 104 0.09 -6.52 1.68
CA ILE A 104 1.26 -5.84 2.23
C ILE A 104 0.78 -4.91 3.36
N THR A 105 1.15 -5.24 4.60
CA THR A 105 0.98 -4.31 5.71
C THR A 105 2.11 -3.29 5.65
N VAL A 106 1.76 -2.02 5.52
CA VAL A 106 2.73 -0.92 5.46
C VAL A 106 2.78 -0.23 6.80
N VAL A 107 3.97 -0.19 7.37
CA VAL A 107 4.25 0.38 8.69
C VAL A 107 5.19 1.57 8.52
N ALA A 108 4.80 2.72 9.05
CA ALA A 108 5.71 3.83 9.26
C ALA A 108 6.56 3.56 10.49
N THR A 109 7.86 3.77 10.38
CA THR A 109 8.85 3.55 11.45
C THR A 109 9.61 4.86 11.72
N PRO A 110 8.93 5.90 12.28
CA PRO A 110 9.54 7.20 12.44
C PRO A 110 10.66 7.17 13.45
N ALA A 111 11.80 7.71 13.04
CA ALA A 111 12.96 7.93 13.91
C ALA A 111 13.05 9.39 14.34
N VAL A 112 13.65 9.63 15.51
CA VAL A 112 13.94 10.99 15.96
C VAL A 112 14.91 11.66 14.99
N ASN A 113 14.50 12.79 14.41
CA ASN A 113 15.31 13.57 13.49
C ASN A 113 15.11 15.07 13.75
N LYS A 114 16.18 15.84 13.63
CA LYS A 114 16.16 17.30 13.87
C LYS A 114 15.37 18.08 12.81
N HIS A 115 15.34 17.57 11.57
CA HIS A 115 14.81 18.28 10.41
C HIS A 115 13.58 17.63 9.81
N VAL A 116 13.25 16.38 10.18
CA VAL A 116 12.14 15.62 9.62
C VAL A 116 11.23 15.18 10.76
N SER A 117 10.05 15.73 10.81
CA SER A 117 9.07 15.36 11.84
C SER A 117 8.58 13.91 11.69
N ALA A 118 8.04 13.32 12.75
CA ALA A 118 7.40 12.00 12.67
C ALA A 118 6.23 12.01 11.67
N PHE A 119 5.51 13.14 11.57
CA PHE A 119 4.41 13.29 10.61
C PHE A 119 4.89 13.22 9.17
N ASP A 120 5.99 13.92 8.81
CA ASP A 120 6.57 13.85 7.45
C ASP A 120 7.00 12.43 7.10
N GLN A 121 7.55 11.70 8.08
CA GLN A 121 7.96 10.30 7.91
C GLN A 121 6.74 9.38 7.70
N ILE A 122 5.63 9.62 8.38
CA ILE A 122 4.37 8.89 8.16
C ILE A 122 3.81 9.19 6.75
N LEU A 123 3.87 10.45 6.30
CA LEU A 123 3.47 10.82 4.93
C LEU A 123 4.33 10.13 3.87
N CYS A 124 5.65 10.02 4.10
CA CYS A 124 6.56 9.25 3.23
C CYS A 124 6.12 7.77 3.14
N ALA A 125 5.89 7.12 4.30
CA ALA A 125 5.41 5.73 4.34
C ALA A 125 4.04 5.58 3.64
N SER A 126 3.14 6.54 3.82
CA SER A 126 1.83 6.55 3.16
C SER A 126 1.97 6.70 1.63
N SER A 127 2.87 7.58 1.17
CA SER A 127 3.17 7.76 -0.26
C SER A 127 3.74 6.50 -0.90
N SER A 128 4.47 5.67 -0.15
CA SER A 128 5.00 4.40 -0.64
C SER A 128 3.90 3.42 -1.04
N VAL A 129 2.73 3.47 -0.38
CA VAL A 129 1.56 2.64 -0.73
C VAL A 129 1.05 2.98 -2.14
N LEU A 130 0.95 4.29 -2.45
CA LEU A 130 0.55 4.74 -3.79
C LEU A 130 1.56 4.27 -4.84
N MET A 131 2.87 4.41 -4.57
CA MET A 131 3.92 3.96 -5.49
C MET A 131 3.83 2.46 -5.77
N MET A 132 3.60 1.63 -4.75
CA MET A 132 3.38 0.19 -4.91
C MET A 132 2.13 -0.12 -5.75
N GLN A 133 1.04 0.58 -5.50
CA GLN A 133 -0.21 0.38 -6.25
C GLN A 133 -0.05 0.75 -7.72
N MET A 134 0.62 1.86 -8.02
CA MET A 134 0.92 2.27 -9.39
C MET A 134 1.85 1.27 -10.09
N ALA A 135 2.88 0.78 -9.40
CA ALA A 135 3.76 -0.25 -9.95
C ALA A 135 3.00 -1.56 -10.23
N ALA A 136 2.12 -1.98 -9.33
CA ALA A 136 1.27 -3.16 -9.57
C ALA A 136 0.40 -2.97 -10.81
N GLN A 137 -0.22 -1.78 -10.98
CA GLN A 137 -1.04 -1.46 -12.15
C GLN A 137 -0.21 -1.47 -13.45
N SER A 138 1.02 -0.98 -13.44
CA SER A 138 1.91 -1.01 -14.63
C SER A 138 2.30 -2.43 -15.05
N LEU A 139 2.22 -3.39 -14.14
CA LEU A 139 2.50 -4.80 -14.36
C LEU A 139 1.24 -5.62 -14.72
N GLY A 140 0.07 -4.96 -14.87
CA GLY A 140 -1.20 -5.60 -15.21
C GLY A 140 -1.99 -6.13 -14.00
N PHE A 141 -1.52 -5.87 -12.78
CA PHE A 141 -2.27 -6.14 -11.54
C PHE A 141 -3.09 -4.91 -11.12
N ASN A 142 -3.82 -5.05 -10.03
CA ASN A 142 -4.44 -3.91 -9.38
C ASN A 142 -4.42 -4.12 -7.86
N GLY A 143 -4.88 -3.13 -7.12
CA GLY A 143 -4.92 -3.19 -5.68
C GLY A 143 -5.94 -2.25 -5.05
N ILE A 144 -6.08 -2.41 -3.75
CA ILE A 144 -6.83 -1.50 -2.92
C ILE A 144 -6.09 -1.26 -1.61
N TRP A 145 -5.87 0.01 -1.29
CA TRP A 145 -5.38 0.43 0.01
C TRP A 145 -6.53 0.47 1.01
N ARG A 146 -6.47 -0.38 2.02
CA ARG A 146 -7.46 -0.43 3.10
C ARG A 146 -6.88 0.11 4.39
N SER A 147 -7.70 0.87 5.09
CA SER A 147 -7.46 1.39 6.42
C SER A 147 -8.56 0.93 7.37
N GLY A 148 -8.55 1.41 8.60
CA GLY A 148 -9.59 1.19 9.59
C GLY A 148 -9.01 0.94 10.98
N TRP A 149 -9.88 0.58 11.91
CA TRP A 149 -9.57 0.46 13.34
C TRP A 149 -8.44 -0.52 13.69
N LEU A 150 -8.20 -1.54 12.83
CA LEU A 150 -7.07 -2.47 13.00
C LEU A 150 -5.72 -1.76 13.00
N MET A 151 -5.58 -0.64 12.27
CA MET A 151 -4.35 0.13 12.24
C MET A 151 -3.98 0.74 13.60
N GLN A 152 -4.99 0.96 14.47
CA GLN A 152 -4.83 1.57 15.78
C GLN A 152 -4.85 0.53 16.92
N SER A 153 -4.97 -0.76 16.60
CA SER A 153 -5.02 -1.81 17.60
C SER A 153 -3.64 -2.05 18.21
N ARG A 154 -3.51 -1.77 19.49
CA ARG A 154 -2.27 -2.07 20.26
C ARG A 154 -1.93 -3.55 20.24
N GLU A 155 -2.93 -4.41 20.33
CA GLU A 155 -2.73 -5.86 20.23
C GLU A 155 -2.12 -6.24 18.88
N LEU A 156 -2.64 -5.69 17.77
CA LEU A 156 -2.08 -5.98 16.45
C LEU A 156 -0.65 -5.46 16.34
N HIS A 157 -0.35 -4.29 16.92
CA HIS A 157 1.00 -3.76 16.95
C HIS A 157 1.96 -4.72 17.69
N GLN A 158 1.58 -5.22 18.84
CA GLN A 158 2.37 -6.19 19.61
C GLN A 158 2.57 -7.51 18.85
N LEU A 159 1.49 -8.05 18.27
CA LEU A 159 1.52 -9.29 17.49
C LEU A 159 2.39 -9.18 16.21
N LEU A 160 2.54 -7.99 15.67
CA LEU A 160 3.42 -7.68 14.53
C LEU A 160 4.82 -7.22 14.95
N GLU A 161 5.13 -7.24 16.26
CA GLU A 161 6.42 -6.82 16.82
C GLU A 161 6.81 -5.40 16.41
N LEU A 162 5.82 -4.48 16.45
CA LEU A 162 6.02 -3.06 16.18
C LEU A 162 6.49 -2.33 17.43
N GLN A 163 7.30 -1.29 17.23
CA GLN A 163 7.71 -0.40 18.30
C GLN A 163 6.57 0.56 18.68
N ASP A 164 6.64 1.18 19.86
CA ASP A 164 5.60 2.13 20.30
C ASP A 164 5.46 3.36 19.37
N THR A 165 6.54 3.73 18.68
CA THR A 165 6.57 4.82 17.71
C THR A 165 6.09 4.43 16.32
N ASP A 166 6.02 3.13 16.03
CA ASP A 166 5.62 2.62 14.73
C ASP A 166 4.12 2.84 14.52
N GLN A 167 3.74 3.03 13.27
CA GLN A 167 2.34 3.20 12.91
C GLN A 167 1.99 2.44 11.66
N ILE A 168 0.96 1.60 11.72
CA ILE A 168 0.40 0.98 10.51
C ILE A 168 -0.30 2.08 9.71
N VAL A 169 0.15 2.34 8.48
CA VAL A 169 -0.46 3.32 7.57
C VAL A 169 -1.49 2.68 6.64
N GLY A 170 -1.53 1.37 6.58
CA GLY A 170 -2.57 0.64 5.85
C GLY A 170 -2.18 -0.76 5.43
N PHE A 171 -3.13 -1.39 4.77
CA PHE A 171 -3.02 -2.72 4.20
C PHE A 171 -3.27 -2.62 2.69
N LEU A 172 -2.24 -2.83 1.89
CA LEU A 172 -2.34 -2.86 0.43
C LEU A 172 -2.63 -4.29 -0.02
N TYR A 173 -3.83 -4.49 -0.55
CA TYR A 173 -4.27 -5.74 -1.16
C TYR A 173 -3.91 -5.71 -2.64
N LEU A 174 -3.28 -6.75 -3.16
CA LEU A 174 -2.83 -6.84 -4.55
C LEU A 174 -3.25 -8.16 -5.18
N GLY A 175 -3.55 -8.11 -6.47
CA GLY A 175 -3.89 -9.29 -7.28
C GLY A 175 -4.33 -8.89 -8.67
N THR A 176 -4.79 -9.85 -9.45
CA THR A 176 -5.43 -9.62 -10.74
C THR A 176 -6.89 -9.21 -10.52
N PRO A 177 -7.38 -8.13 -11.15
CA PRO A 177 -8.80 -7.79 -11.10
C PRO A 177 -9.65 -8.96 -11.60
N ALA A 178 -10.59 -9.46 -10.78
CA ALA A 178 -11.46 -10.58 -11.14
C ALA A 178 -12.51 -10.21 -12.22
N GLU A 179 -12.80 -8.93 -12.34
CA GLU A 179 -13.72 -8.38 -13.33
C GLU A 179 -13.08 -7.16 -13.99
N SER A 180 -13.26 -7.02 -15.29
CA SER A 180 -13.00 -5.77 -16.01
C SER A 180 -14.12 -4.77 -15.67
N VAL A 181 -14.11 -4.28 -14.44
CA VAL A 181 -15.03 -3.22 -14.07
C VAL A 181 -14.48 -1.94 -14.71
N ALA A 182 -15.16 -1.48 -15.75
CA ALA A 182 -15.05 -0.07 -16.12
C ALA A 182 -15.46 0.73 -14.88
N ALA A 183 -14.47 1.18 -14.11
CA ALA A 183 -14.76 2.00 -12.95
C ALA A 183 -15.50 3.24 -13.44
N VAL A 184 -16.78 3.36 -13.06
CA VAL A 184 -17.48 4.65 -13.21
C VAL A 184 -16.67 5.63 -12.37
N ARG A 185 -15.89 6.47 -13.04
CA ARG A 185 -15.12 7.51 -12.35
C ARG A 185 -16.06 8.65 -12.03
N PRO A 186 -15.98 9.20 -10.81
CA PRO A 186 -16.60 10.49 -10.56
C PRO A 186 -15.97 11.54 -11.48
N ASP A 187 -16.61 12.66 -11.61
CA ASP A 187 -16.05 13.81 -12.31
C ASP A 187 -14.69 14.18 -11.69
N ASP A 188 -13.63 14.12 -12.50
CA ASP A 188 -12.25 14.41 -12.10
C ASP A 188 -11.93 15.92 -12.24
N ASN A 189 -12.96 16.80 -12.22
CA ASN A 189 -12.75 18.25 -12.26
C ASN A 189 -12.03 18.72 -11.00
N PRO A 190 -10.80 19.27 -11.09
CA PRO A 190 -10.04 19.75 -9.95
C PRO A 190 -10.49 21.13 -9.44
N GLU A 191 -11.32 21.86 -10.18
CA GLU A 191 -11.70 23.25 -9.91
C GLU A 191 -12.24 23.47 -8.49
N PRO A 192 -13.15 22.63 -7.95
CA PRO A 192 -13.66 22.79 -6.59
C PRO A 192 -12.61 22.63 -5.48
N TYR A 193 -11.44 22.08 -5.79
CA TYR A 193 -10.36 21.76 -4.86
C TYR A 193 -9.12 22.63 -5.10
N THR A 194 -9.20 23.60 -6.03
CA THR A 194 -8.06 24.43 -6.45
C THR A 194 -8.35 25.89 -6.16
N GLN A 195 -7.40 26.55 -5.52
CA GLN A 195 -7.43 27.99 -5.33
C GLN A 195 -6.14 28.59 -5.87
N TRP A 196 -6.27 29.58 -6.73
CA TRP A 196 -5.14 30.35 -7.25
C TRP A 196 -4.86 31.56 -6.33
N LEU A 197 -3.60 31.75 -5.93
CA LEU A 197 -3.13 32.83 -5.05
C LEU A 197 -2.61 34.01 -5.86
#